data_f97accda76f99bab2a2b16ed4c3e1678
#
_entry.id   f97accda76f99bab2a2b16ed4c3e1678
#
_cell.length_a   1.000
_cell.length_b   1.000
_cell.length_c   1.000
_cell.angle_alpha   90.00
_cell.angle_beta   90.00
_cell.angle_gamma   90.00
#
_symmetry.space_group_name_H-M   'P 1'
#
loop_
_entity.id
_entity.type
_entity.pdbx_description
1 polymer ?
#
loop_
_entity_poly.entity_id
_entity_poly.type
_entity_poly.pdbx_seq_one_letter_code
_entity_poly.pdbx_strand_id
1 'polypeptide(L)'
;MLIESQNMGKRVFVKFVSEPKNDPIKSIVGIACTAQAIGDGHDVSVFFAAAGTRLLDEGYINELNQEMGPDSTMISDMMSNIIENAVLYCSFASVKATLGHREGDGALIVPDDQIEWSGPPGVIKLATNSDVQLTY
;
A
#
# COMPACT_ATOMS: atom_id res chain seq x y z
N MET A 1 4.00 -25.86 19.64
CA MET A 1 5.45 -25.66 19.66
C MET A 1 5.77 -24.18 19.77
N LEU A 2 6.78 -23.84 20.54
CA LEU A 2 7.14 -22.43 20.80
C LEU A 2 7.46 -21.64 19.53
N ILE A 3 8.07 -22.30 18.53
CA ILE A 3 8.40 -21.67 17.26
C ILE A 3 7.15 -21.17 16.55
N GLU A 4 6.10 -21.97 16.54
CA GLU A 4 4.83 -21.57 15.93
C GLU A 4 4.21 -20.38 16.63
N SER A 5 4.22 -20.35 17.96
CA SER A 5 3.76 -19.21 18.75
C SER A 5 4.57 -17.96 18.46
N GLN A 6 5.89 -18.10 18.29
CA GLN A 6 6.77 -16.99 17.98
C GLN A 6 6.57 -16.45 16.58
N ASN A 7 6.10 -17.31 15.66
CA ASN A 7 5.84 -16.95 14.27
C ASN A 7 4.40 -16.50 14.04
N MET A 8 3.60 -16.42 15.09
CA MET A 8 2.27 -15.83 14.96
C MET A 8 2.39 -14.39 14.48
N GLY A 9 1.69 -14.11 13.40
CA GLY A 9 1.71 -12.80 12.81
C GLY A 9 1.12 -11.73 13.71
N LYS A 10 1.65 -10.54 13.54
CA LYS A 10 1.09 -9.34 14.15
C LYS A 10 0.19 -8.64 13.15
N ARG A 11 -0.66 -7.76 13.63
CA ARG A 11 -1.45 -6.87 12.79
C ARG A 11 -0.60 -5.65 12.48
N VAL A 12 -0.17 -5.54 11.23
CA VAL A 12 0.67 -4.45 10.74
C VAL A 12 -0.19 -3.52 9.89
N PHE A 13 -0.22 -2.26 10.26
CA PHE A 13 -0.90 -1.21 9.51
C PHE A 13 0.14 -0.33 8.82
N VAL A 14 0.10 -0.28 7.49
CA VAL A 14 0.99 0.56 6.68
C VAL A 14 0.17 1.65 6.02
N LYS A 15 0.62 2.89 6.16
CA LYS A 15 -0.03 4.04 5.55
C LYS A 15 0.93 4.72 4.57
N PHE A 16 0.49 4.90 3.32
CA PHE A 16 1.23 5.64 2.30
C PHE A 16 0.57 7.00 2.11
N VAL A 17 1.33 8.06 2.38
CA VAL A 17 0.84 9.45 2.29
C VAL A 17 1.76 10.37 1.50
N SER A 18 3.01 9.97 1.27
CA SER A 18 4.02 10.82 0.65
C SER A 18 3.92 10.84 -0.87
N GLU A 19 4.37 11.95 -1.47
CA GLU A 19 4.43 12.10 -2.91
C GLU A 19 5.59 11.26 -3.49
N PRO A 20 5.32 10.23 -4.31
CA PRO A 20 6.38 9.36 -4.82
C PRO A 20 7.35 10.07 -5.76
N LYS A 21 6.94 11.16 -6.43
CA LYS A 21 7.84 11.94 -7.29
C LYS A 21 8.88 12.72 -6.50
N ASN A 22 8.50 13.21 -5.31
CA ASN A 22 9.41 14.00 -4.49
C ASN A 22 10.43 13.13 -3.76
N ASP A 23 10.02 11.94 -3.38
CA ASP A 23 10.88 10.99 -2.67
C ASP A 23 10.56 9.55 -3.11
N PRO A 24 11.02 9.16 -4.30
CA PRO A 24 10.74 7.81 -4.79
C PRO A 24 11.33 6.72 -3.91
N ILE A 25 12.49 6.96 -3.32
CA ILE A 25 13.15 5.97 -2.46
C ILE A 25 12.32 5.68 -1.21
N LYS A 26 11.72 6.69 -0.61
CA LYS A 26 10.83 6.48 0.54
C LYS A 26 9.65 5.57 0.21
N SER A 27 9.02 5.81 -0.93
CA SER A 27 7.91 4.97 -1.41
C SER A 27 8.38 3.54 -1.68
N ILE A 28 9.54 3.37 -2.29
CA ILE A 28 10.13 2.05 -2.57
C ILE A 28 10.41 1.30 -1.27
N VAL A 29 11.00 1.97 -0.27
CA VAL A 29 11.23 1.37 1.05
C VAL A 29 9.91 0.92 1.68
N GLY A 30 8.88 1.75 1.62
CA GLY A 30 7.57 1.41 2.15
C GLY A 30 6.95 0.19 1.47
N ILE A 31 7.03 0.13 0.14
CA ILE A 31 6.54 -1.01 -0.64
C ILE A 31 7.32 -2.28 -0.27
N ALA A 32 8.65 -2.19 -0.20
CA ALA A 32 9.51 -3.34 0.14
C ALA A 32 9.23 -3.85 1.56
N CYS A 33 9.10 -2.94 2.54
CA CYS A 33 8.78 -3.33 3.91
C CYS A 33 7.40 -3.95 4.04
N THR A 34 6.43 -3.46 3.28
CA THR A 34 5.08 -4.04 3.25
C THR A 34 5.11 -5.46 2.70
N ALA A 35 5.80 -5.66 1.58
CA ALA A 35 5.97 -6.99 0.99
C ALA A 35 6.71 -7.94 1.94
N GLN A 36 7.72 -7.45 2.65
CA GLN A 36 8.46 -8.24 3.65
C GLN A 36 7.56 -8.65 4.82
N ALA A 37 6.73 -7.74 5.32
CA ALA A 37 5.80 -8.05 6.40
C ALA A 37 4.82 -9.17 6.00
N ILE A 38 4.34 -9.13 4.76
CA ILE A 38 3.49 -10.20 4.21
C ILE A 38 4.27 -11.52 4.16
N GLY A 39 5.48 -11.49 3.64
CA GLY A 39 6.35 -12.68 3.55
C GLY A 39 6.68 -13.29 4.91
N ASP A 40 6.76 -12.47 5.95
CA ASP A 40 7.02 -12.91 7.32
C ASP A 40 5.76 -13.46 8.02
N GLY A 41 4.62 -13.45 7.35
CA GLY A 41 3.39 -14.04 7.89
C GLY A 41 2.54 -13.10 8.74
N HIS A 42 2.78 -11.79 8.67
CA HIS A 42 1.96 -10.81 9.37
C HIS A 42 0.65 -10.54 8.64
N ASP A 43 -0.35 -10.14 9.41
CA ASP A 43 -1.63 -9.68 8.87
C ASP A 43 -1.50 -8.18 8.52
N VAL A 44 -1.45 -7.89 7.23
CA VAL A 44 -1.11 -6.55 6.74
C VAL A 44 -2.35 -5.86 6.17
N SER A 45 -2.59 -4.65 6.66
CA SER A 45 -3.56 -3.71 6.09
C SER A 45 -2.80 -2.48 5.59
N VAL A 46 -3.16 -2.01 4.40
CA VAL A 46 -2.51 -0.87 3.77
C VAL A 46 -3.55 0.21 3.47
N PHE A 47 -3.24 1.45 3.83
CA PHE A 47 -4.11 2.58 3.55
C PHE A 47 -3.36 3.59 2.67
N PHE A 48 -3.94 3.89 1.51
CA PHE A 48 -3.41 4.90 0.59
C PHE A 48 -4.19 6.19 0.78
N ALA A 49 -3.49 7.26 1.14
CA ALA A 49 -4.08 8.58 1.37
C ALA A 49 -3.19 9.69 0.81
N ALA A 50 -3.76 10.88 0.63
CA ALA A 50 -3.05 12.03 0.09
C ALA A 50 -2.31 11.66 -1.22
N ALA A 51 -1.10 12.13 -1.41
CA ALA A 51 -0.30 11.83 -2.60
C ALA A 51 0.12 10.35 -2.69
N GLY A 52 0.03 9.59 -1.59
CA GLY A 52 0.29 8.14 -1.60
C GLY A 52 -0.68 7.36 -2.49
N THR A 53 -1.84 7.91 -2.82
CA THR A 53 -2.78 7.29 -3.77
C THR A 53 -2.18 7.15 -5.17
N ARG A 54 -1.13 7.91 -5.50
CA ARG A 54 -0.42 7.78 -6.76
C ARG A 54 0.26 6.43 -6.94
N LEU A 55 0.53 5.72 -5.85
CA LEU A 55 1.06 4.35 -5.92
C LEU A 55 0.04 3.35 -6.47
N LEU A 56 -1.21 3.75 -6.61
CA LEU A 56 -2.26 2.94 -7.24
C LEU A 56 -2.42 3.25 -8.73
N ASP A 57 -1.60 4.13 -9.27
CA ASP A 57 -1.59 4.50 -10.68
C ASP A 57 -0.45 3.78 -11.41
N GLU A 58 -0.77 3.12 -12.53
CA GLU A 58 0.20 2.32 -13.28
C GLU A 58 1.40 3.14 -13.75
N GLY A 59 1.16 4.37 -14.18
CA GLY A 59 2.24 5.25 -14.66
C GLY A 59 3.26 5.55 -13.57
N TYR A 60 2.81 5.82 -12.35
CA TYR A 60 3.70 6.07 -11.21
C TYR A 60 4.48 4.81 -10.82
N ILE A 61 3.83 3.66 -10.84
CA ILE A 61 4.51 2.38 -10.55
C ILE A 61 5.59 2.10 -11.60
N ASN A 62 5.32 2.37 -12.87
CA ASN A 62 6.30 2.22 -13.94
C ASN A 62 7.50 3.16 -13.74
N GLU A 63 7.28 4.39 -13.29
CA GLU A 63 8.37 5.31 -12.96
C GLU A 63 9.23 4.76 -11.81
N LEU A 64 8.61 4.22 -10.77
CA LEU A 64 9.34 3.61 -9.65
C LEU A 64 10.12 2.36 -10.08
N ASN A 65 9.59 1.57 -11.00
CA ASN A 65 10.33 0.44 -11.58
C ASN A 65 11.64 0.93 -12.21
N GLN A 66 11.61 2.04 -12.91
CA GLN A 66 12.79 2.60 -13.57
C GLN A 66 13.86 3.08 -12.59
N GLU A 67 13.47 3.49 -11.39
CA GLU A 67 14.42 3.82 -10.32
C GLU A 67 15.25 2.60 -9.90
N MET A 68 14.74 1.40 -10.10
CA MET A 68 15.43 0.14 -9.78
C MET A 68 16.31 -0.37 -10.93
N GLY A 69 16.29 0.30 -12.07
CA GLY A 69 17.06 -0.03 -13.26
C GLY A 69 16.22 -0.15 -14.51
N PRO A 70 16.87 -0.07 -15.70
CA PRO A 70 16.17 -0.22 -16.98
C PRO A 70 15.48 -1.60 -17.03
N ASP A 71 14.27 -1.63 -17.52
CA ASP A 71 13.47 -2.86 -17.66
C ASP A 71 13.15 -3.59 -16.34
N SER A 72 13.37 -2.94 -15.19
CA SER A 72 12.98 -3.54 -13.91
C SER A 72 11.46 -3.61 -13.77
N THR A 73 10.97 -4.74 -13.23
CA THR A 73 9.57 -4.92 -12.84
C THR A 73 9.44 -5.11 -11.33
N MET A 74 10.51 -4.84 -10.58
CA MET A 74 10.58 -5.14 -9.16
C MET A 74 9.44 -4.51 -8.36
N ILE A 75 9.13 -3.23 -8.61
CA ILE A 75 8.08 -2.52 -7.88
C ILE A 75 6.70 -3.06 -8.25
N SER A 76 6.45 -3.30 -9.54
CA SER A 76 5.20 -3.91 -9.99
C SER A 76 4.98 -5.28 -9.36
N ASP A 77 6.04 -6.09 -9.26
CA ASP A 77 5.96 -7.43 -8.68
C ASP A 77 5.64 -7.37 -7.18
N MET A 78 6.29 -6.46 -6.45
CA MET A 78 5.99 -6.25 -5.03
C MET A 78 4.56 -5.73 -4.82
N MET A 79 4.11 -4.80 -5.66
CA MET A 79 2.73 -4.28 -5.59
C MET A 79 1.71 -5.38 -5.88
N SER A 80 1.96 -6.24 -6.85
CA SER A 80 1.08 -7.38 -7.15
C SER A 80 0.97 -8.31 -5.94
N ASN A 81 2.07 -8.59 -5.25
CA ASN A 81 2.08 -9.39 -4.04
C ASN A 81 1.25 -8.71 -2.93
N ILE A 82 1.39 -7.41 -2.76
CA ILE A 82 0.64 -6.64 -1.77
C ILE A 82 -0.86 -6.67 -2.07
N ILE A 83 -1.23 -6.43 -3.32
CA ILE A 83 -2.62 -6.45 -3.76
C ILE A 83 -3.26 -7.81 -3.50
N GLU A 84 -2.52 -8.88 -3.73
CA GLU A 84 -3.02 -10.24 -3.58
C GLU A 84 -3.14 -10.67 -2.10
N ASN A 85 -2.28 -10.18 -1.22
CA ASN A 85 -2.12 -10.73 0.13
C ASN A 85 -2.38 -9.76 1.28
N ALA A 86 -2.62 -8.49 1.02
CA ALA A 86 -2.97 -7.50 2.05
C ALA A 86 -4.42 -7.03 1.86
N VAL A 87 -4.99 -6.48 2.92
CA VAL A 87 -6.26 -5.77 2.84
C VAL A 87 -5.97 -4.32 2.51
N LEU A 88 -6.54 -3.83 1.40
CA LEU A 88 -6.22 -2.52 0.88
C LEU A 88 -7.37 -1.54 1.09
N TYR A 89 -7.02 -0.38 1.60
CA TYR A 89 -7.92 0.75 1.84
C TYR A 89 -7.42 1.96 1.06
N CYS A 90 -8.34 2.79 0.62
CA CYS A 90 -8.00 4.02 -0.09
C CYS A 90 -8.93 5.15 0.31
N SER A 91 -8.36 6.34 0.48
CA SER A 91 -9.15 7.56 0.70
C SER A 91 -9.81 7.96 -0.62
N PHE A 92 -11.13 7.91 -0.66
CA PHE A 92 -11.88 8.35 -1.84
C PHE A 92 -11.68 9.84 -2.14
N ALA A 93 -11.55 10.67 -1.12
CA ALA A 93 -11.28 12.10 -1.30
C ALA A 93 -9.89 12.35 -1.87
N SER A 94 -8.88 11.58 -1.42
CA SER A 94 -7.51 11.72 -1.91
C SER A 94 -7.37 11.27 -3.36
N VAL A 95 -8.01 10.19 -3.77
CA VAL A 95 -7.99 9.75 -5.18
C VAL A 95 -8.61 10.80 -6.07
N LYS A 96 -9.72 11.38 -5.67
CA LYS A 96 -10.37 12.44 -6.42
C LYS A 96 -9.46 13.68 -6.56
N ALA A 97 -8.89 14.13 -5.45
CA ALA A 97 -8.05 15.33 -5.43
C ALA A 97 -6.71 15.13 -6.15
N THR A 98 -6.12 13.96 -6.02
CA THR A 98 -4.76 13.66 -6.48
C THR A 98 -4.71 13.09 -7.90
N LEU A 99 -5.63 12.18 -8.22
CA LEU A 99 -5.66 11.46 -9.50
C LEU A 99 -6.82 11.86 -10.40
N GLY A 100 -7.81 12.58 -9.88
CA GLY A 100 -8.99 12.96 -10.64
C GLY A 100 -9.96 11.81 -10.90
N HIS A 101 -9.82 10.72 -10.18
CA HIS A 101 -10.68 9.54 -10.32
C HIS A 101 -11.70 9.48 -9.19
N ARG A 102 -12.72 8.65 -9.39
CA ARG A 102 -13.76 8.37 -8.40
C ARG A 102 -13.70 6.89 -8.02
N GLU A 103 -14.24 6.59 -6.86
CA GLU A 103 -14.49 5.19 -6.50
C GLU A 103 -15.38 4.53 -7.57
N GLY A 104 -15.02 3.32 -7.96
CA GLY A 104 -15.77 2.57 -8.97
C GLY A 104 -15.38 2.84 -10.42
N ASP A 105 -14.45 3.76 -10.71
CA ASP A 105 -14.04 4.09 -12.08
C ASP A 105 -13.22 2.97 -12.76
N GLY A 106 -12.65 2.06 -11.99
CA GLY A 106 -11.77 1.00 -12.53
C GLY A 106 -10.43 1.51 -13.04
N ALA A 107 -10.00 2.70 -12.59
CA ALA A 107 -8.79 3.36 -13.10
C ALA A 107 -7.51 3.00 -12.34
N LEU A 108 -7.63 2.32 -11.21
CA LEU A 108 -6.49 1.98 -10.35
C LEU A 108 -5.93 0.59 -10.71
N ILE A 109 -4.69 0.34 -10.30
CA ILE A 109 -4.07 -0.99 -10.49
C ILE A 109 -4.74 -2.07 -9.63
N VAL A 110 -5.48 -1.67 -8.58
CA VAL A 110 -6.26 -2.57 -7.76
C VAL A 110 -7.68 -2.62 -8.31
N PRO A 111 -8.25 -3.80 -8.55
CA PRO A 111 -9.66 -3.90 -8.91
C PRO A 111 -10.56 -3.27 -7.85
N ASP A 112 -11.63 -2.61 -8.26
CA ASP A 112 -12.52 -1.88 -7.35
C ASP A 112 -13.13 -2.76 -6.27
N ASP A 113 -13.36 -4.04 -6.56
CA ASP A 113 -13.90 -5.01 -5.61
C ASP A 113 -12.86 -5.52 -4.60
N GLN A 114 -11.58 -5.17 -4.79
CA GLN A 114 -10.48 -5.54 -3.89
C GLN A 114 -9.94 -4.38 -3.07
N ILE A 115 -10.58 -3.23 -3.13
CA ILE A 115 -10.19 -2.05 -2.36
C ILE A 115 -11.36 -1.57 -1.51
N GLU A 116 -11.08 -1.25 -0.24
CA GLU A 116 -12.05 -0.66 0.67
C GLU A 116 -11.92 0.86 0.61
N TRP A 117 -12.96 1.53 0.14
CA TRP A 117 -13.00 2.98 0.10
C TRP A 117 -13.31 3.53 1.49
N SER A 118 -12.50 4.43 1.98
CA SER A 118 -12.59 4.88 3.36
C SER A 118 -12.10 6.32 3.52
N GLY A 119 -12.02 6.77 4.74
CA GLY A 119 -11.56 8.09 5.13
C GLY A 119 -11.02 8.09 6.56
N PRO A 120 -10.97 9.24 7.24
CA PRO A 120 -10.39 9.35 8.58
C PRO A 120 -10.92 8.34 9.60
N PRO A 121 -12.23 8.01 9.65
CA PRO A 121 -12.70 6.99 10.59
C PRO A 121 -12.06 5.63 10.37
N GLY A 122 -11.83 5.24 9.11
CA GLY A 122 -11.17 3.98 8.77
C GLY A 122 -9.71 3.97 9.18
N VAL A 123 -9.00 5.07 8.98
CA VAL A 123 -7.59 5.20 9.41
C VAL A 123 -7.47 5.00 10.91
N ILE A 124 -8.31 5.67 11.68
CA ILE A 124 -8.24 5.58 13.16
C ILE A 124 -8.61 4.17 13.63
N LYS A 125 -9.63 3.56 13.02
CA LYS A 125 -10.01 2.18 13.35
C LYS A 125 -8.86 1.19 13.10
N LEU A 126 -8.21 1.30 11.96
CA LEU A 126 -7.06 0.45 11.63
C LEU A 126 -5.89 0.69 12.57
N ALA A 127 -5.56 1.96 12.82
CA ALA A 127 -4.45 2.32 13.69
C ALA A 127 -4.65 1.81 15.11
N THR A 128 -5.85 1.96 15.67
CA THR A 128 -6.14 1.54 17.05
C THR A 128 -6.25 0.02 17.22
N ASN A 129 -6.44 -0.72 16.13
CA ASN A 129 -6.53 -2.18 16.15
C ASN A 129 -5.24 -2.88 15.67
N SER A 130 -4.20 -2.12 15.37
CA SER A 130 -2.92 -2.70 14.91
C SER A 130 -1.92 -2.83 16.05
N ASP A 131 -1.02 -3.79 15.90
CA ASP A 131 0.10 -3.99 16.81
C ASP A 131 1.29 -3.12 16.42
N VAL A 132 1.46 -2.88 15.11
CA VAL A 132 2.56 -2.12 14.52
C VAL A 132 1.99 -1.18 13.47
N GLN A 133 2.51 0.06 13.44
CA GLN A 133 2.12 1.05 12.44
C GLN A 133 3.37 1.58 11.74
N LEU A 134 3.32 1.63 10.41
CA LEU A 134 4.38 2.17 9.57
C LEU A 134 3.76 3.22 8.63
N THR A 135 4.45 4.34 8.45
CA THR A 135 3.98 5.42 7.58
C THR A 135 5.08 5.84 6.62
N TYR A 136 4.72 5.91 5.38
CA TYR A 136 5.66 6.33 4.32
C TYR A 136 5.09 7.44 3.45
#